data_7266f0cb5c349fb645ecf8aa4fead23b
#
_entry.id   7266f0cb5c349fb645ecf8aa4fead23b
#
_cell.length_a   1.000
_cell.length_b   1.000
_cell.length_c   1.000
_cell.angle_alpha   90.00
_cell.angle_beta   90.00
_cell.angle_gamma   90.00
#
_symmetry.space_group_name_H-M   'P 1'
#
loop_
_entity.id
_entity.type
_entity.pdbx_description
1 polymer ?
#
loop_
_entity_poly.entity_id
_entity_poly.type
_entity_poly.pdbx_seq_one_letter_code
_entity_poly.pdbx_strand_id
1 'polypeptide(L)'
;MRDTITIAMCGKGGVGKTTTAALMVKTLAERGDKKILAIDADPAIGLSYALGINVDKTVDDVRNNLIQKVKEKKIGDRDDTLRMLDYELFDVLVEQGKFSLLAIGRPEGEGCYCEVNTLLKDIIESLSSNFDVIIIDGEAGIEQINRRVMKIVDHLVLVSDTSSKGLNVAKVIKEVAHDNQVVDYKSTGLLLNRIR
;
A
#
# COMPACT_ATOMS: atom_id res chain seq x y z
N MET A 1 15.04 17.44 4.51
CA MET A 1 14.02 16.36 4.40
C MET A 1 14.59 15.34 3.42
N ARG A 2 14.64 14.06 3.75
CA ARG A 2 14.92 13.02 2.74
C ARG A 2 13.73 12.96 1.81
N ASP A 3 13.96 13.00 0.50
CA ASP A 3 12.88 12.80 -0.48
C ASP A 3 12.57 11.31 -0.55
N THR A 4 11.54 10.87 0.18
CA THR A 4 11.01 9.50 0.08
C THR A 4 10.45 9.28 -1.32
N ILE A 5 10.82 8.20 -1.97
CA ILE A 5 10.32 7.81 -3.30
C ILE A 5 9.24 6.75 -3.13
N THR A 6 8.05 7.02 -3.63
CA THR A 6 6.91 6.08 -3.59
C THR A 6 6.62 5.52 -4.97
N ILE A 7 6.63 4.20 -5.08
CA ILE A 7 6.38 3.44 -6.31
C ILE A 7 5.15 2.55 -6.09
N ALA A 8 4.11 2.74 -6.89
CA ALA A 8 2.90 1.92 -6.81
C ALA A 8 2.71 1.07 -8.07
N MET A 9 2.35 -0.19 -7.87
CA MET A 9 2.07 -1.14 -8.95
C MET A 9 0.59 -1.35 -9.11
N CYS A 10 0.09 -1.13 -10.32
CA CYS A 10 -1.30 -1.35 -10.72
C CYS A 10 -1.39 -2.16 -11.99
N GLY A 11 -2.53 -2.77 -12.25
CA GLY A 11 -2.76 -3.54 -13.47
C GLY A 11 -3.71 -4.71 -13.24
N LYS A 12 -4.10 -5.38 -14.32
CA LYS A 12 -5.01 -6.53 -14.31
C LYS A 12 -4.56 -7.62 -13.32
N GLY A 13 -5.52 -8.36 -12.77
CA GLY A 13 -5.21 -9.55 -11.95
C GLY A 13 -4.37 -10.57 -12.71
N GLY A 14 -3.38 -11.17 -12.03
CA GLY A 14 -2.56 -12.24 -12.56
C GLY A 14 -1.44 -11.82 -13.53
N VAL A 15 -1.19 -10.54 -13.79
CA VAL A 15 -0.11 -10.07 -14.69
C VAL A 15 1.28 -10.07 -14.05
N GLY A 16 1.38 -10.28 -12.73
CA GLY A 16 2.64 -10.37 -12.00
C GLY A 16 3.03 -9.11 -11.22
N LYS A 17 2.08 -8.28 -10.81
CA LYS A 17 2.31 -7.10 -9.94
C LYS A 17 3.07 -7.48 -8.67
N THR A 18 2.49 -8.38 -7.88
CA THR A 18 3.07 -8.88 -6.62
C THR A 18 4.47 -9.45 -6.81
N THR A 19 4.68 -10.24 -7.87
CA THR A 19 6.02 -10.78 -8.17
C THR A 19 7.01 -9.67 -8.48
N THR A 20 6.59 -8.66 -9.27
CA THR A 20 7.43 -7.51 -9.60
C THR A 20 7.74 -6.68 -8.37
N ALA A 21 6.74 -6.42 -7.51
CA ALA A 21 6.93 -5.72 -6.23
C ALA A 21 7.94 -6.47 -5.34
N ALA A 22 7.75 -7.78 -5.17
CA ALA A 22 8.66 -8.60 -4.36
C ALA A 22 10.09 -8.61 -4.90
N LEU A 23 10.28 -8.68 -6.21
CA LEU A 23 11.60 -8.60 -6.84
C LEU A 23 12.24 -7.24 -6.64
N MET A 24 11.49 -6.15 -6.74
CA MET A 24 12.00 -4.80 -6.47
C MET A 24 12.42 -4.66 -5.01
N VAL A 25 11.59 -5.08 -4.06
CA VAL A 25 11.92 -5.07 -2.62
C VAL A 25 13.22 -5.83 -2.37
N LYS A 26 13.32 -7.07 -2.87
CA LYS A 26 14.53 -7.91 -2.69
C LYS A 26 15.77 -7.25 -3.31
N THR A 27 15.68 -6.78 -4.54
CA THR A 27 16.80 -6.16 -5.25
C THR A 27 17.32 -4.91 -4.53
N LEU A 28 16.42 -4.06 -4.05
CA LEU A 28 16.79 -2.86 -3.31
C LEU A 28 17.35 -3.21 -1.92
N ALA A 29 16.77 -4.20 -1.25
CA ALA A 29 17.26 -4.68 0.05
C ALA A 29 18.66 -5.30 -0.05
N GLU A 30 18.97 -6.00 -1.13
CA GLU A 30 20.32 -6.56 -1.39
C GLU A 30 21.36 -5.48 -1.59
N ARG A 31 21.02 -4.35 -2.23
CA ARG A 31 21.89 -3.18 -2.35
C ARG A 31 22.26 -2.56 -1.01
N GLY A 32 21.32 -2.54 -0.07
CA GLY A 32 21.55 -2.21 1.33
C GLY A 32 21.81 -0.73 1.63
N ASP A 33 21.62 0.16 0.65
CA ASP A 33 21.87 1.60 0.76
C ASP A 33 20.61 2.43 1.09
N LYS A 34 19.43 1.77 1.17
CA LYS A 34 18.13 2.39 1.38
C LYS A 34 17.32 1.68 2.46
N LYS A 35 16.52 2.45 3.20
CA LYS A 35 15.46 1.94 4.05
C LYS A 35 14.21 1.76 3.20
N ILE A 36 13.68 0.54 3.14
CA ILE A 36 12.58 0.17 2.25
C ILE A 36 11.35 -0.18 3.06
N LEU A 37 10.21 0.39 2.69
CA LEU A 37 8.89 -0.04 3.14
C LEU A 37 8.15 -0.73 1.98
N ALA A 38 7.81 -1.98 2.17
CA ALA A 38 6.88 -2.70 1.30
C ALA A 38 5.47 -2.58 1.87
N ILE A 39 4.50 -2.16 1.07
CA ILE A 39 3.09 -2.08 1.47
C ILE A 39 2.29 -3.05 0.61
N ASP A 40 1.70 -4.04 1.27
CA ASP A 40 0.77 -4.97 0.65
C ASP A 40 -0.65 -4.42 0.75
N ALA A 41 -1.13 -3.82 -0.33
CA ALA A 41 -2.45 -3.22 -0.40
C ALA A 41 -3.50 -4.14 -1.05
N ASP A 42 -3.13 -5.38 -1.39
CA ASP A 42 -4.07 -6.39 -1.90
C ASP A 42 -4.74 -7.12 -0.71
N PRO A 43 -6.08 -7.23 -0.68
CA PRO A 43 -6.78 -7.98 0.37
C PRO A 43 -6.37 -9.45 0.51
N ALA A 44 -5.74 -10.04 -0.50
CA ALA A 44 -5.24 -11.41 -0.47
C ALA A 44 -3.86 -11.55 0.19
N ILE A 45 -3.22 -10.44 0.59
CA ILE A 45 -1.92 -10.40 1.27
C ILE A 45 -0.85 -11.19 0.50
N GLY A 46 -0.81 -10.98 -0.82
CA GLY A 46 0.04 -11.74 -1.74
C GLY A 46 1.51 -11.39 -1.67
N LEU A 47 1.85 -10.13 -1.36
CA LEU A 47 3.22 -9.65 -1.29
C LEU A 47 3.97 -10.26 -0.09
N SER A 48 3.33 -10.36 1.06
CA SER A 48 3.92 -11.00 2.24
C SER A 48 4.28 -12.47 1.95
N TYR A 49 3.36 -13.19 1.31
CA TYR A 49 3.61 -14.57 0.88
C TYR A 49 4.79 -14.66 -0.11
N ALA A 50 4.84 -13.76 -1.12
CA ALA A 50 5.92 -13.74 -2.12
C ALA A 50 7.29 -13.39 -1.51
N LEU A 51 7.31 -12.64 -0.41
CA LEU A 51 8.51 -12.31 0.36
C LEU A 51 8.88 -13.36 1.40
N GLY A 52 8.02 -14.34 1.67
CA GLY A 52 8.20 -15.38 2.68
C GLY A 52 8.03 -14.86 4.11
N ILE A 53 7.16 -13.87 4.30
CA ILE A 53 6.91 -13.21 5.59
C ILE A 53 5.56 -13.66 6.14
N ASN A 54 5.54 -14.05 7.41
CA ASN A 54 4.27 -14.25 8.11
C ASN A 54 3.76 -12.92 8.63
N VAL A 55 2.48 -12.64 8.41
CA VAL A 55 1.78 -11.45 8.89
C VAL A 55 0.70 -11.88 9.87
N ASP A 56 0.91 -11.56 11.14
CA ASP A 56 -0.02 -11.94 12.21
C ASP A 56 -1.14 -10.92 12.40
N LYS A 57 -0.89 -9.66 12.02
CA LYS A 57 -1.82 -8.54 12.20
C LYS A 57 -1.70 -7.55 11.04
N THR A 58 -2.82 -6.99 10.62
CA THR A 58 -2.91 -6.04 9.51
C THR A 58 -3.40 -4.66 9.97
N VAL A 59 -3.28 -3.67 9.10
CA VAL A 59 -3.84 -2.32 9.35
C VAL A 59 -5.38 -2.38 9.51
N ASP A 60 -6.06 -3.27 8.77
CA ASP A 60 -7.52 -3.45 8.93
C ASP A 60 -7.90 -4.05 10.29
N ASP A 61 -7.04 -4.86 10.91
CA ASP A 61 -7.26 -5.32 12.29
C ASP A 61 -7.20 -4.16 13.28
N VAL A 62 -6.22 -3.26 13.12
CA VAL A 62 -6.14 -2.02 13.92
C VAL A 62 -7.38 -1.16 13.70
N ARG A 63 -7.79 -0.99 12.45
CA ARG A 63 -9.00 -0.25 12.07
C ARG A 63 -10.25 -0.83 12.75
N ASN A 64 -10.44 -2.13 12.71
CA ASN A 64 -11.60 -2.79 13.28
C ASN A 64 -11.63 -2.65 14.80
N ASN A 65 -10.49 -2.80 15.46
CA ASN A 65 -10.34 -2.56 16.89
C ASN A 65 -10.70 -1.11 17.27
N LEU A 66 -10.26 -0.13 16.49
CA LEU A 66 -10.59 1.27 16.71
C LEU A 66 -12.09 1.52 16.56
N ILE A 67 -12.71 1.00 15.50
CA ILE A 67 -14.16 1.13 15.28
C ILE A 67 -14.95 0.53 16.44
N GLN A 68 -14.51 -0.60 16.97
CA GLN A 68 -15.15 -1.21 18.13
C GLN A 68 -15.04 -0.32 19.36
N LYS A 69 -13.86 0.23 19.65
CA LYS A 69 -13.65 1.17 20.78
C LYS A 69 -14.49 2.44 20.64
N VAL A 70 -14.66 2.96 19.40
CA VAL A 70 -15.57 4.09 19.10
C VAL A 70 -17.01 3.75 19.47
N LYS A 71 -17.49 2.59 19.01
CA LYS A 71 -18.87 2.12 19.31
C LYS A 71 -19.11 1.96 20.80
N GLU A 72 -18.13 1.49 21.54
CA GLU A 72 -18.20 1.29 22.99
C GLU A 72 -18.00 2.58 23.80
N LYS A 73 -17.80 3.74 23.14
CA LYS A 73 -17.49 5.04 23.76
C LYS A 73 -16.27 4.99 24.71
N LYS A 74 -15.30 4.13 24.41
CA LYS A 74 -14.06 3.94 25.19
C LYS A 74 -12.90 4.74 24.61
N ILE A 75 -13.14 5.64 23.70
CA ILE A 75 -12.12 6.50 23.11
C ILE A 75 -12.00 7.76 23.94
N GLY A 76 -10.76 8.09 24.33
CA GLY A 76 -10.37 9.35 24.95
C GLY A 76 -10.45 10.53 23.97
N ASP A 77 -9.67 11.55 24.23
CA ASP A 77 -9.57 12.67 23.31
C ASP A 77 -8.83 12.24 22.00
N ARG A 78 -8.76 13.16 21.04
CA ARG A 78 -8.14 12.91 19.73
C ARG A 78 -6.66 12.58 19.84
N ASP A 79 -5.95 13.23 20.77
CA ASP A 79 -4.50 13.09 20.92
C ASP A 79 -4.14 11.70 21.52
N ASP A 80 -4.92 11.23 22.48
CA ASP A 80 -4.77 9.88 23.04
C ASP A 80 -5.07 8.81 21.99
N THR A 81 -6.06 9.04 21.15
CA THR A 81 -6.40 8.14 20.03
C THR A 81 -5.28 8.05 19.01
N LEU A 82 -4.66 9.19 18.65
CA LEU A 82 -3.53 9.25 17.73
C LEU A 82 -2.32 8.49 18.26
N ARG A 83 -1.94 8.72 19.53
CA ARG A 83 -0.81 8.01 20.16
C ARG A 83 -1.03 6.50 20.22
N MET A 84 -2.25 6.08 20.52
CA MET A 84 -2.60 4.66 20.54
C MET A 84 -2.48 4.04 19.14
N LEU A 85 -2.95 4.75 18.12
CA LEU A 85 -2.88 4.26 16.74
C LEU A 85 -1.44 4.22 16.21
N ASP A 86 -0.62 5.22 16.52
CA ASP A 86 0.81 5.19 16.21
C ASP A 86 1.45 3.93 16.77
N TYR A 87 1.20 3.63 18.05
CA TYR A 87 1.72 2.41 18.69
C TYR A 87 1.19 1.14 18.01
N GLU A 88 -0.13 1.05 17.77
CA GLU A 88 -0.73 -0.14 17.14
C GLU A 88 -0.26 -0.32 15.68
N LEU A 89 0.07 0.76 14.95
CA LEU A 89 0.63 0.66 13.60
C LEU A 89 2.10 0.24 13.59
N PHE A 90 2.88 0.63 14.59
CA PHE A 90 4.23 0.08 14.77
C PHE A 90 4.19 -1.43 15.06
N ASP A 91 3.18 -1.90 15.79
CA ASP A 91 2.99 -3.32 16.14
C ASP A 91 2.62 -4.20 14.92
N VAL A 92 2.01 -3.61 13.88
CA VAL A 92 1.71 -4.33 12.62
C VAL A 92 2.82 -4.23 11.58
N LEU A 93 3.85 -3.40 11.81
CA LEU A 93 5.00 -3.29 10.93
C LEU A 93 5.94 -4.49 11.17
N VAL A 94 6.10 -5.31 10.14
CA VAL A 94 7.01 -6.47 10.20
C VAL A 94 8.39 -6.08 9.69
N GLU A 95 9.37 -5.99 10.58
CA GLU A 95 10.76 -5.67 10.22
C GLU A 95 11.53 -6.92 9.77
N GLN A 96 12.17 -6.84 8.60
CA GLN A 96 12.96 -7.92 7.99
C GLN A 96 14.41 -7.45 7.69
N GLY A 97 15.06 -6.92 8.69
CA GLY A 97 16.46 -6.48 8.64
C GLY A 97 16.70 -5.32 7.66
N LYS A 98 16.59 -5.53 6.36
CA LYS A 98 16.88 -4.53 5.32
C LYS A 98 15.63 -3.83 4.75
N PHE A 99 14.45 -4.33 5.06
CA PHE A 99 13.19 -3.73 4.68
C PHE A 99 12.12 -4.02 5.75
N SER A 100 11.05 -3.26 5.72
CA SER A 100 9.87 -3.49 6.54
C SER A 100 8.66 -3.75 5.65
N LEU A 101 7.71 -4.54 6.15
CA LEU A 101 6.45 -4.85 5.47
C LEU A 101 5.28 -4.34 6.29
N LEU A 102 4.34 -3.67 5.62
CA LEU A 102 3.05 -3.28 6.16
C LEU A 102 1.95 -3.91 5.31
N ALA A 103 1.12 -4.78 5.91
CA ALA A 103 -0.02 -5.38 5.24
C ALA A 103 -1.30 -4.59 5.59
N ILE A 104 -2.02 -4.14 4.56
CA ILE A 104 -3.26 -3.39 4.76
C ILE A 104 -4.40 -4.30 5.19
N GLY A 105 -4.51 -5.48 4.59
CA GLY A 105 -5.55 -6.45 4.91
C GLY A 105 -6.85 -6.22 4.15
N ARG A 106 -7.90 -6.97 4.55
CA ARG A 106 -9.21 -6.95 3.92
C ARG A 106 -10.21 -6.19 4.80
N PRO A 107 -10.88 -5.15 4.28
CA PRO A 107 -11.88 -4.46 5.07
C PRO A 107 -13.05 -5.40 5.36
N GLU A 108 -13.23 -5.69 6.61
CA GLU A 108 -14.38 -6.42 7.11
C GLU A 108 -15.38 -5.45 7.73
N GLY A 109 -16.65 -5.55 7.34
CA GLY A 109 -17.75 -4.82 7.95
C GLY A 109 -18.40 -3.76 7.06
N GLU A 110 -19.70 -3.57 7.31
CA GLU A 110 -20.53 -2.55 6.68
C GLU A 110 -20.31 -1.20 7.38
N GLY A 111 -20.15 -0.15 6.59
CA GLY A 111 -20.12 1.23 7.07
C GLY A 111 -18.95 2.05 6.53
N CYS A 112 -19.23 3.30 6.19
CA CYS A 112 -18.23 4.27 5.80
C CYS A 112 -17.68 4.97 7.07
N TYR A 113 -16.62 4.44 7.64
CA TYR A 113 -15.90 5.10 8.75
C TYR A 113 -14.82 6.03 8.18
N CYS A 114 -15.26 7.07 7.47
CA CYS A 114 -14.37 7.96 6.72
C CYS A 114 -13.31 8.62 7.61
N GLU A 115 -13.67 9.03 8.82
CA GLU A 115 -12.74 9.65 9.78
C GLU A 115 -11.63 8.67 10.20
N VAL A 116 -12.00 7.43 10.53
CA VAL A 116 -11.04 6.39 10.90
C VAL A 116 -10.10 6.06 9.75
N ASN A 117 -10.65 5.95 8.53
CA ASN A 117 -9.82 5.68 7.35
C ASN A 117 -8.86 6.83 7.04
N THR A 118 -9.30 8.09 7.22
CA THR A 118 -8.43 9.26 7.04
C THR A 118 -7.32 9.27 8.07
N LEU A 119 -7.64 9.00 9.33
CA LEU A 119 -6.67 8.96 10.41
C LEU A 119 -5.59 7.90 10.18
N LEU A 120 -5.98 6.67 9.84
CA LEU A 120 -5.04 5.58 9.53
C LEU A 120 -4.14 5.93 8.34
N LYS A 121 -4.70 6.57 7.32
CA LYS A 121 -3.94 7.02 6.16
C LYS A 121 -2.88 8.06 6.53
N ASP A 122 -3.26 9.06 7.33
CA ASP A 122 -2.34 10.10 7.80
C ASP A 122 -1.18 9.48 8.61
N ILE A 123 -1.45 8.45 9.42
CA ILE A 123 -0.43 7.75 10.19
C ILE A 123 0.46 6.88 9.28
N ILE A 124 -0.11 6.20 8.29
CA ILE A 124 0.69 5.45 7.29
C ILE A 124 1.61 6.41 6.53
N GLU A 125 1.12 7.58 6.14
CA GLU A 125 1.94 8.62 5.48
C GLU A 125 3.06 9.11 6.41
N SER A 126 2.76 9.33 7.70
CA SER A 126 3.77 9.71 8.71
C SER A 126 4.82 8.63 8.91
N LEU A 127 4.41 7.38 9.11
CA LEU A 127 5.31 6.23 9.23
C LEU A 127 6.21 6.10 8.02
N SER A 128 5.63 6.27 6.83
CA SER A 128 6.32 6.15 5.54
C SER A 128 7.45 7.15 5.36
N SER A 129 7.37 8.32 5.99
CA SER A 129 8.42 9.35 5.96
C SER A 129 9.76 8.91 6.56
N ASN A 130 9.79 7.82 7.32
CA ASN A 130 11.00 7.24 7.90
C ASN A 130 11.78 6.34 6.94
N PHE A 131 11.26 6.12 5.73
CA PHE A 131 11.83 5.25 4.70
C PHE A 131 12.32 6.06 3.49
N ASP A 132 13.32 5.54 2.79
CA ASP A 132 13.85 6.16 1.58
C ASP A 132 13.03 5.77 0.34
N VAL A 133 12.54 4.53 0.31
CA VAL A 133 11.74 3.98 -0.81
C VAL A 133 10.55 3.22 -0.26
N ILE A 134 9.40 3.48 -0.85
CA ILE A 134 8.14 2.78 -0.58
C ILE A 134 7.71 2.04 -1.84
N ILE A 135 7.43 0.75 -1.71
CA ILE A 135 6.90 -0.07 -2.80
C ILE A 135 5.52 -0.55 -2.41
N ILE A 136 4.51 -0.17 -3.18
CA ILE A 136 3.11 -0.52 -2.94
C ILE A 136 2.67 -1.56 -3.97
N ASP A 137 2.32 -2.77 -3.50
CA ASP A 137 1.63 -3.76 -4.31
C ASP A 137 0.13 -3.49 -4.25
N GLY A 138 -0.39 -2.91 -5.32
CA GLY A 138 -1.80 -2.56 -5.41
C GLY A 138 -2.65 -3.67 -6.04
N GLU A 139 -3.93 -3.64 -5.75
CA GLU A 139 -4.95 -4.41 -6.45
C GLU A 139 -5.08 -3.96 -7.92
N ALA A 140 -6.14 -4.33 -8.61
CA ALA A 140 -6.34 -4.02 -10.02
C ALA A 140 -6.42 -2.51 -10.35
N GLY A 141 -6.75 -1.63 -9.38
CA GLY A 141 -6.95 -0.19 -9.60
C GLY A 141 -6.22 0.70 -8.61
N ILE A 142 -5.87 1.91 -9.07
CA ILE A 142 -5.18 2.92 -8.26
C ILE A 142 -6.07 3.52 -7.15
N GLU A 143 -7.38 3.43 -7.29
CA GLU A 143 -8.33 3.99 -6.31
C GLU A 143 -8.19 3.37 -4.92
N GLN A 144 -7.85 2.07 -4.85
CA GLN A 144 -7.65 1.39 -3.57
C GLN A 144 -6.42 1.95 -2.84
N ILE A 145 -5.36 2.27 -3.58
CA ILE A 145 -4.14 2.87 -3.02
C ILE A 145 -4.49 4.24 -2.41
N ASN A 146 -5.20 5.09 -3.15
CA ASN A 146 -5.59 6.40 -2.63
C ASN A 146 -6.52 6.29 -1.42
N ARG A 147 -7.47 5.39 -1.44
CA ARG A 147 -8.44 5.27 -0.35
C ARG A 147 -7.82 4.75 0.95
N ARG A 148 -6.77 3.92 0.88
CA ARG A 148 -6.30 3.13 2.02
C ARG A 148 -4.87 3.39 2.42
N VAL A 149 -4.03 3.87 1.50
CA VAL A 149 -2.59 3.92 1.72
C VAL A 149 -2.07 5.35 1.66
N MET A 150 -2.06 5.98 0.49
CA MET A 150 -1.39 7.27 0.26
C MET A 150 -2.12 8.13 -0.76
N LYS A 151 -1.96 9.48 -0.63
CA LYS A 151 -2.47 10.45 -1.59
C LYS A 151 -1.48 10.71 -2.73
N ILE A 152 -0.21 10.60 -2.43
CA ILE A 152 0.89 10.93 -3.36
C ILE A 152 1.67 9.67 -3.67
N VAL A 153 1.85 9.40 -4.96
CA VAL A 153 2.70 8.32 -5.48
C VAL A 153 3.65 8.94 -6.49
N ASP A 154 4.97 8.82 -6.30
CA ASP A 154 5.92 9.42 -7.24
C ASP A 154 5.91 8.72 -8.59
N HIS A 155 5.87 7.40 -8.58
CA HIS A 155 5.95 6.58 -9.79
C HIS A 155 4.84 5.54 -9.82
N LEU A 156 3.98 5.62 -10.84
CA LEU A 156 2.94 4.62 -11.09
C LEU A 156 3.44 3.62 -12.14
N VAL A 157 3.62 2.37 -11.76
CA VAL A 157 4.00 1.28 -12.66
C VAL A 157 2.77 0.46 -13.04
N LEU A 158 2.39 0.56 -14.30
CA LEU A 158 1.29 -0.22 -14.89
C LEU A 158 1.85 -1.55 -15.38
N VAL A 159 1.49 -2.65 -14.72
CA VAL A 159 1.92 -4.00 -15.10
C VAL A 159 0.86 -4.65 -15.99
N SER A 160 1.26 -5.14 -17.14
CA SER A 160 0.37 -5.79 -18.11
C SER A 160 1.02 -7.05 -18.70
N ASP A 161 0.18 -7.96 -19.18
CA ASP A 161 0.57 -8.99 -20.14
C ASP A 161 0.41 -8.44 -21.58
N THR A 162 0.80 -9.21 -22.57
CA THR A 162 0.69 -8.82 -24.00
C THR A 162 -0.71 -8.98 -24.57
N SER A 163 -1.72 -9.36 -23.75
CA SER A 163 -3.09 -9.50 -24.21
C SER A 163 -3.76 -8.12 -24.42
N SER A 164 -4.64 -8.02 -25.41
CA SER A 164 -5.46 -6.81 -25.63
C SER A 164 -6.22 -6.39 -24.36
N LYS A 165 -6.71 -7.36 -23.58
CA LYS A 165 -7.41 -7.09 -22.30
C LYS A 165 -6.47 -6.49 -21.27
N GLY A 166 -5.24 -7.00 -21.14
CA GLY A 166 -4.23 -6.47 -20.21
C GLY A 166 -3.85 -5.03 -20.55
N LEU A 167 -3.55 -4.78 -21.83
CA LEU A 167 -3.21 -3.43 -22.31
C LEU A 167 -4.35 -2.44 -22.15
N ASN A 168 -5.60 -2.86 -22.42
CA ASN A 168 -6.77 -2.00 -22.24
C ASN A 168 -6.99 -1.64 -20.77
N VAL A 169 -6.80 -2.60 -19.84
CA VAL A 169 -6.88 -2.30 -18.39
C VAL A 169 -5.81 -1.30 -17.98
N ALA A 170 -4.57 -1.46 -18.44
CA ALA A 170 -3.49 -0.51 -18.15
C ALA A 170 -3.83 0.90 -18.68
N LYS A 171 -4.40 1.00 -19.88
CA LYS A 171 -4.86 2.26 -20.47
C LYS A 171 -5.94 2.93 -19.62
N VAL A 172 -6.97 2.18 -19.23
CA VAL A 172 -8.07 2.69 -18.39
C VAL A 172 -7.54 3.17 -17.02
N ILE A 173 -6.64 2.42 -16.38
CA ILE A 173 -6.04 2.85 -15.10
C ILE A 173 -5.29 4.17 -15.28
N LYS A 174 -4.53 4.33 -16.36
CA LYS A 174 -3.82 5.57 -16.67
C LYS A 174 -4.78 6.75 -16.85
N GLU A 175 -5.87 6.56 -17.61
CA GLU A 175 -6.89 7.57 -17.84
C GLU A 175 -7.58 7.98 -16.52
N VAL A 176 -8.02 7.01 -15.71
CA VAL A 176 -8.66 7.27 -14.40
C VAL A 176 -7.71 8.00 -13.45
N ALA A 177 -6.44 7.63 -13.43
CA ALA A 177 -5.44 8.30 -12.59
C ALA A 177 -5.23 9.76 -13.02
N HIS A 178 -5.25 10.04 -14.32
CA HIS A 178 -5.04 11.38 -14.88
C HIS A 178 -6.29 12.26 -14.74
N ASP A 179 -7.47 11.75 -15.13
CA ASP A 179 -8.67 12.56 -15.30
C ASP A 179 -9.36 12.89 -13.96
N ASN A 180 -9.28 11.97 -12.98
CA ASN A 180 -9.99 12.12 -11.71
C ASN A 180 -9.14 12.69 -10.57
N GLN A 181 -7.87 13.02 -10.82
CA GLN A 181 -6.92 13.43 -9.77
C GLN A 181 -6.98 12.51 -8.53
N VAL A 182 -7.19 11.22 -8.79
CA VAL A 182 -7.35 10.21 -7.72
C VAL A 182 -6.09 10.07 -6.90
N VAL A 183 -4.92 10.15 -7.59
CA VAL A 183 -3.59 10.14 -6.98
C VAL A 183 -2.70 11.08 -7.77
N ASP A 184 -1.98 11.95 -7.07
CA ASP A 184 -0.91 12.74 -7.68
C ASP A 184 0.30 11.86 -7.94
N TYR A 185 0.80 11.81 -9.18
CA TYR A 185 2.00 11.09 -9.55
C TYR A 185 2.93 11.91 -10.45
N LYS A 186 4.24 11.77 -10.26
CA LYS A 186 5.26 12.47 -11.04
C LYS A 186 5.51 11.81 -12.39
N SER A 187 5.43 10.49 -12.43
CA SER A 187 5.62 9.73 -13.67
C SER A 187 4.84 8.42 -13.69
N THR A 188 4.59 7.91 -14.90
CA THR A 188 3.99 6.60 -15.12
C THR A 188 4.81 5.80 -16.12
N GLY A 189 4.91 4.49 -15.89
CA GLY A 189 5.59 3.55 -16.76
C GLY A 189 4.74 2.32 -17.03
N LEU A 190 4.95 1.67 -18.18
CA LEU A 190 4.33 0.38 -18.52
C LEU A 190 5.39 -0.72 -18.46
N LEU A 191 5.14 -1.74 -17.65
CA LEU A 191 5.92 -2.96 -17.59
C LEU A 191 5.13 -4.09 -18.27
N LEU A 192 5.66 -4.57 -19.38
CA LEU A 192 5.10 -5.76 -20.06
C LEU A 192 5.74 -7.01 -19.47
N ASN A 193 4.91 -7.89 -18.97
CA ASN A 193 5.30 -9.19 -18.41
C ASN A 193 4.67 -10.33 -19.21
N ARG A 194 5.12 -11.57 -18.97
CA ARG A 194 4.62 -12.77 -19.66
C ARG A 194 4.72 -12.66 -21.20
N ILE A 195 5.79 -12.06 -21.69
CA ILE A 195 6.10 -12.02 -23.12
C ILE A 195 6.48 -13.46 -23.56
N ARG A 196 5.75 -13.97 -24.53
CA ARG A 196 5.99 -15.30 -25.13
C ARG A 196 6.58 -15.14 -26.52
#